data_4e7a5f815da4a922222dfd37aca50564
#
_entry.id   4e7a5f815da4a922222dfd37aca50564
#
_cell.length_a   1.000
_cell.length_b   1.000
_cell.length_c   1.000
_cell.angle_alpha   90.00
_cell.angle_beta   90.00
_cell.angle_gamma   90.00
#
_symmetry.space_group_name_H-M   'P 1'
#
loop_
_entity.id
_entity.type
_entity.pdbx_description
1 polymer ?
#
loop_
_entity_poly.entity_id
_entity_poly.type
_entity_poly.pdbx_seq_one_letter_code
_entity_poly.pdbx_strand_id
1 'polypeptide(L)'
;TALNAQDIAGPSCAPAFSMSRADFLMIRQLMEEKNENGNRVPELSVEFDADTEVIKDQYTYNIVGKIPGTDSDSMILLSAHYDSYFEGFQDDNAAVAMIIGIVRALLRGGYKPRHTIVVCALAAEEWGISDTKYDWSTGAYRQVFEARPEWQGHVIADLNFELPAHAHSTRDAVRCTYEYADFVRSFVDAVQMPEGIYPE
;
A
#
# COMPACT_ATOMS: atom_id res chain seq x y z
N THR A 1 9.43 8.13 9.17
CA THR A 1 9.56 7.19 8.07
C THR A 1 9.54 5.81 8.67
N ALA A 2 8.54 5.03 8.40
CA ALA A 2 8.55 3.62 8.75
C ALA A 2 9.67 2.94 7.97
N LEU A 3 10.48 2.16 8.65
CA LEU A 3 11.37 1.24 7.98
C LEU A 3 10.53 0.13 7.37
N ASN A 4 10.97 -0.38 6.24
CA ASN A 4 10.38 -1.54 5.63
C ASN A 4 10.54 -2.74 6.60
N ALA A 5 9.44 -3.15 7.23
CA ALA A 5 9.47 -4.17 8.26
C ALA A 5 9.96 -5.53 7.73
N GLN A 6 9.78 -5.77 6.44
CA GLN A 6 10.20 -6.98 5.76
C GLN A 6 11.71 -7.14 5.71
N ASP A 7 12.44 -6.03 5.60
CA ASP A 7 13.91 -6.04 5.57
C ASP A 7 14.54 -6.32 6.93
N ILE A 8 13.79 -6.14 8.00
CA ILE A 8 14.28 -6.19 9.39
C ILE A 8 13.52 -7.17 10.28
N ALA A 9 12.46 -7.79 9.77
CA ALA A 9 11.64 -8.76 10.50
C ALA A 9 11.93 -10.19 10.05
N GLY A 10 12.53 -10.95 10.91
CA GLY A 10 12.78 -12.38 10.67
C GLY A 10 13.49 -13.01 11.85
N PRO A 11 13.42 -14.33 11.99
CA PRO A 11 14.00 -15.03 13.13
C PRO A 11 15.53 -14.90 13.22
N SER A 12 16.18 -14.51 12.13
CA SER A 12 17.64 -14.30 12.06
C SER A 12 18.04 -12.83 12.12
N CYS A 13 17.10 -11.89 12.14
CA CYS A 13 17.39 -10.47 12.19
C CYS A 13 17.61 -9.99 13.64
N ALA A 14 18.40 -8.94 13.79
CA ALA A 14 18.49 -8.23 15.06
C ALA A 14 17.14 -7.56 15.37
N PRO A 15 16.77 -7.43 16.67
CA PRO A 15 15.59 -6.66 17.03
C PRO A 15 15.62 -5.26 16.49
N ALA A 16 14.50 -4.82 15.92
CA ALA A 16 14.34 -3.49 15.36
C ALA A 16 13.07 -2.84 15.92
N PHE A 17 13.15 -1.53 16.17
CA PHE A 17 12.09 -0.77 16.80
C PHE A 17 11.83 0.53 16.06
N SER A 18 10.56 0.86 15.86
CA SER A 18 10.16 2.21 15.48
C SER A 18 10.11 3.09 16.72
N MET A 19 10.64 4.29 16.63
CA MET A 19 10.58 5.27 17.71
C MET A 19 10.02 6.60 17.24
N SER A 20 9.52 7.38 18.18
CA SER A 20 9.06 8.72 17.87
C SER A 20 10.24 9.62 17.43
N ARG A 21 9.94 10.65 16.63
CA ARG A 21 10.95 11.66 16.28
C ARG A 21 11.53 12.36 17.51
N ALA A 22 10.72 12.56 18.56
CA ALA A 22 11.17 13.20 19.79
C ALA A 22 12.21 12.33 20.49
N ASP A 23 11.94 11.04 20.63
CA ASP A 23 12.87 10.08 21.26
C ASP A 23 14.17 9.96 20.45
N PHE A 24 14.06 9.91 19.11
CA PHE A 24 15.23 9.90 18.24
C PHE A 24 16.11 11.15 18.47
N LEU A 25 15.50 12.34 18.54
CA LEU A 25 16.24 13.58 18.76
C LEU A 25 16.89 13.61 20.14
N MET A 26 16.22 13.08 21.16
CA MET A 26 16.78 12.95 22.50
C MET A 26 17.99 12.01 22.52
N ILE A 27 17.87 10.83 21.93
CA ILE A 27 19.00 9.88 21.84
C ILE A 27 20.16 10.51 21.08
N ARG A 28 19.88 11.16 19.96
CA ARG A 28 20.90 11.86 19.18
C ARG A 28 21.60 12.94 19.98
N GLN A 29 20.87 13.72 20.75
CA GLN A 29 21.45 14.73 21.65
C GLN A 29 22.37 14.10 22.67
N LEU A 30 21.95 13.03 23.34
CA LEU A 30 22.77 12.29 24.28
C LEU A 30 24.07 11.74 23.65
N MET A 31 24.00 11.26 22.42
CA MET A 31 25.18 10.81 21.66
C MET A 31 26.16 11.95 21.31
N GLU A 32 25.66 13.18 21.19
CA GLU A 32 26.47 14.37 20.86
C GLU A 32 27.03 15.05 22.10
N GLU A 33 26.54 14.70 23.31
CA GLU A 33 27.04 15.24 24.57
C GLU A 33 28.53 14.93 24.77
N LYS A 34 29.22 15.91 25.30
CA LYS A 34 30.66 15.78 25.62
C LYS A 34 30.83 15.84 27.13
N ASN A 35 31.76 15.04 27.64
CA ASN A 35 32.17 15.14 29.03
C ASN A 35 32.89 16.46 29.32
N GLU A 36 33.20 16.73 30.57
CA GLU A 36 33.88 17.97 31.02
C GLU A 36 35.22 18.21 30.33
N ASN A 37 35.84 17.17 29.76
CA ASN A 37 37.09 17.26 29.00
C ASN A 37 36.89 17.45 27.48
N GLY A 38 35.66 17.67 27.01
CA GLY A 38 35.31 17.86 25.63
C GLY A 38 35.32 16.57 24.77
N ASN A 39 35.49 15.41 25.39
CA ASN A 39 35.41 14.11 24.70
C ASN A 39 33.95 13.64 24.64
N ARG A 40 33.59 12.92 23.59
CA ARG A 40 32.27 12.25 23.53
C ARG A 40 32.13 11.30 24.72
N VAL A 41 30.91 11.23 25.26
CA VAL A 41 30.54 10.23 26.26
C VAL A 41 30.75 8.85 25.61
N PRO A 42 31.56 7.97 26.17
CA PRO A 42 32.08 6.81 25.42
C PRO A 42 31.05 5.75 25.11
N GLU A 43 29.94 5.67 25.84
CA GLU A 43 28.92 4.65 25.64
C GLU A 43 27.54 5.17 26.03
N LEU A 44 26.62 5.16 25.04
CA LEU A 44 25.21 5.22 25.29
C LEU A 44 24.66 3.80 25.17
N SER A 45 24.15 3.25 26.24
CA SER A 45 23.44 1.98 26.24
C SER A 45 21.94 2.23 26.23
N VAL A 46 21.23 1.45 25.47
CA VAL A 46 19.77 1.43 25.44
C VAL A 46 19.33 0.05 25.88
N GLU A 47 18.47 0.01 26.88
CA GLU A 47 17.80 -1.20 27.31
C GLU A 47 16.38 -1.20 26.79
N PHE A 48 15.96 -2.32 26.22
CA PHE A 48 14.58 -2.52 25.78
C PHE A 48 14.15 -3.96 26.11
N ASP A 49 12.89 -4.10 26.41
CA ASP A 49 12.24 -5.38 26.65
C ASP A 49 11.21 -5.59 25.56
N ALA A 50 11.25 -6.74 24.91
CA ALA A 50 10.32 -7.10 23.85
C ALA A 50 10.01 -8.60 23.92
N ASP A 51 8.72 -8.91 23.96
CA ASP A 51 8.20 -10.26 23.83
C ASP A 51 7.58 -10.39 22.43
N THR A 52 8.20 -11.20 21.59
CA THR A 52 7.79 -11.36 20.19
C THR A 52 7.78 -12.82 19.80
N GLU A 53 6.82 -13.19 18.97
CA GLU A 53 6.68 -14.52 18.43
C GLU A 53 6.54 -14.47 16.90
N VAL A 54 7.26 -15.32 16.20
CA VAL A 54 7.10 -15.55 14.76
C VAL A 54 6.16 -16.73 14.55
N ILE A 55 4.92 -16.44 14.18
CA ILE A 55 3.90 -17.45 13.91
C ILE A 55 3.88 -17.77 12.43
N LYS A 56 4.28 -18.98 12.05
CA LYS A 56 4.31 -19.46 10.67
C LYS A 56 2.97 -20.00 10.22
N ASP A 57 2.82 -20.20 8.91
CA ASP A 57 1.70 -20.86 8.26
C ASP A 57 0.33 -20.22 8.56
N GLN A 58 0.33 -18.89 8.68
CA GLN A 58 -0.91 -18.14 8.80
C GLN A 58 -1.49 -17.83 7.42
N TYR A 59 -2.81 -17.65 7.36
CA TYR A 59 -3.54 -17.39 6.13
C TYR A 59 -4.27 -16.06 6.20
N THR A 60 -4.27 -15.38 5.07
CA THR A 60 -5.14 -14.24 4.81
C THR A 60 -5.77 -14.41 3.43
N TYR A 61 -6.77 -13.62 3.08
CA TYR A 61 -7.55 -13.81 1.87
C TYR A 61 -7.72 -12.51 1.11
N ASN A 62 -7.44 -12.53 -0.18
CA ASN A 62 -7.92 -11.46 -1.05
C ASN A 62 -9.43 -11.58 -1.24
N ILE A 63 -10.12 -10.44 -1.29
CA ILE A 63 -11.56 -10.38 -1.49
C ILE A 63 -11.80 -9.87 -2.91
N VAL A 64 -12.49 -10.65 -3.72
CA VAL A 64 -12.72 -10.34 -5.13
C VAL A 64 -14.20 -10.30 -5.45
N GLY A 65 -14.63 -9.17 -6.05
CA GLY A 65 -15.98 -8.99 -6.58
C GLY A 65 -15.96 -8.67 -8.08
N LYS A 66 -17.06 -8.93 -8.79
CA LYS A 66 -17.15 -8.67 -10.24
C LYS A 66 -18.45 -7.98 -10.63
N ILE A 67 -18.37 -7.00 -11.52
CA ILE A 67 -19.49 -6.51 -12.33
C ILE A 67 -19.26 -7.06 -13.75
N PRO A 68 -20.06 -8.04 -14.20
CA PRO A 68 -19.86 -8.62 -15.52
C PRO A 68 -20.00 -7.59 -16.64
N GLY A 69 -19.06 -7.62 -17.58
CA GLY A 69 -19.11 -6.84 -18.82
C GLY A 69 -19.80 -7.58 -19.96
N THR A 70 -20.07 -6.86 -21.04
CA THR A 70 -20.57 -7.47 -22.28
C THR A 70 -19.46 -8.16 -23.07
N ASP A 71 -18.21 -7.76 -22.84
CA ASP A 71 -16.99 -8.40 -23.32
C ASP A 71 -16.37 -9.15 -22.13
N SER A 72 -16.44 -10.48 -22.20
CA SER A 72 -15.93 -11.36 -21.13
C SER A 72 -14.42 -11.59 -21.20
N ASP A 73 -13.79 -11.26 -22.32
CA ASP A 73 -12.38 -11.56 -22.56
C ASP A 73 -11.43 -10.49 -22.04
N SER A 74 -11.99 -9.38 -21.56
CA SER A 74 -11.20 -8.29 -21.02
C SER A 74 -11.76 -7.77 -19.70
N MET A 75 -10.87 -7.30 -18.84
CA MET A 75 -11.25 -6.79 -17.52
C MET A 75 -10.45 -5.55 -17.12
N ILE A 76 -11.07 -4.76 -16.28
CA ILE A 76 -10.46 -3.63 -15.57
C ILE A 76 -10.48 -3.98 -14.09
N LEU A 77 -9.34 -3.88 -13.42
CA LEU A 77 -9.25 -4.04 -11.98
C LEU A 77 -9.46 -2.69 -11.28
N LEU A 78 -10.17 -2.72 -10.17
CA LEU A 78 -10.18 -1.66 -9.16
C LEU A 78 -9.57 -2.28 -7.91
N SER A 79 -8.37 -1.88 -7.55
CA SER A 79 -7.62 -2.50 -6.48
C SER A 79 -7.25 -1.52 -5.38
N ALA A 80 -7.21 -2.02 -4.16
CA ALA A 80 -6.68 -1.39 -2.96
C ALA A 80 -6.34 -2.47 -1.97
N HIS A 81 -5.40 -2.22 -1.06
CA HIS A 81 -5.17 -3.17 0.01
C HIS A 81 -6.05 -2.89 1.23
N TYR A 82 -6.38 -3.92 2.00
CA TYR A 82 -7.23 -3.79 3.17
C TYR A 82 -6.56 -4.16 4.50
N ASP A 83 -5.36 -4.71 4.44
CA ASP A 83 -4.50 -4.81 5.61
C ASP A 83 -3.93 -3.43 5.95
N SER A 84 -3.60 -3.22 7.20
CA SER A 84 -3.23 -1.89 7.68
C SER A 84 -2.35 -1.95 8.90
N TYR A 85 -1.55 -0.94 9.08
CA TYR A 85 -0.94 -0.63 10.35
C TYR A 85 -1.89 0.19 11.22
N PHE A 86 -1.92 -0.11 12.51
CA PHE A 86 -2.73 0.60 13.51
C PHE A 86 -4.22 0.68 13.12
N GLU A 87 -4.75 1.89 12.96
CA GLU A 87 -6.16 2.15 12.65
C GLU A 87 -6.44 2.13 11.14
N GLY A 88 -5.40 2.27 10.31
CA GLY A 88 -5.41 2.07 8.88
C GLY A 88 -6.38 2.95 8.08
N PHE A 89 -6.80 4.12 8.60
CA PHE A 89 -7.79 4.95 7.90
C PHE A 89 -7.29 5.40 6.54
N GLN A 90 -6.12 6.00 6.50
CA GLN A 90 -5.54 6.53 5.27
C GLN A 90 -4.92 5.42 4.43
N ASP A 91 -4.21 4.51 5.07
CA ASP A 91 -3.42 3.45 4.53
C ASP A 91 -4.00 2.09 4.97
N ASP A 92 -4.88 1.46 4.20
CA ASP A 92 -5.47 1.97 2.95
C ASP A 92 -7.00 1.76 2.95
N ASN A 93 -7.62 1.70 4.15
CA ASN A 93 -9.06 1.44 4.27
C ASN A 93 -9.93 2.52 3.60
N ALA A 94 -9.42 3.76 3.49
CA ALA A 94 -10.11 4.82 2.77
C ALA A 94 -10.23 4.50 1.27
N ALA A 95 -9.20 3.91 0.66
CA ALA A 95 -9.24 3.46 -0.73
C ALA A 95 -10.23 2.33 -0.94
N VAL A 96 -10.25 1.34 -0.03
CA VAL A 96 -11.26 0.27 -0.07
C VAL A 96 -12.68 0.85 0.02
N ALA A 97 -12.91 1.78 0.94
CA ALA A 97 -14.21 2.45 1.08
C ALA A 97 -14.59 3.23 -0.19
N MET A 98 -13.63 3.89 -0.84
CA MET A 98 -13.83 4.60 -2.09
C MET A 98 -14.23 3.66 -3.22
N ILE A 99 -13.53 2.52 -3.38
CA ILE A 99 -13.88 1.50 -4.38
C ILE A 99 -15.31 0.98 -4.15
N ILE A 100 -15.68 0.68 -2.91
CA ILE A 100 -17.05 0.27 -2.56
C ILE A 100 -18.05 1.35 -2.97
N GLY A 101 -17.74 2.63 -2.73
CA GLY A 101 -18.55 3.76 -3.14
C GLY A 101 -18.74 3.84 -4.65
N ILE A 102 -17.67 3.69 -5.42
CA ILE A 102 -17.67 3.65 -6.89
C ILE A 102 -18.55 2.52 -7.40
N VAL A 103 -18.35 1.31 -6.90
CA VAL A 103 -19.15 0.13 -7.29
C VAL A 103 -20.63 0.33 -7.01
N ARG A 104 -20.96 0.85 -5.84
CA ARG A 104 -22.36 1.17 -5.48
C ARG A 104 -22.97 2.20 -6.41
N ALA A 105 -22.22 3.23 -6.80
CA ALA A 105 -22.68 4.26 -7.74
C ALA A 105 -22.93 3.65 -9.13
N LEU A 106 -22.01 2.85 -9.64
CA LEU A 106 -22.18 2.15 -10.92
C LEU A 106 -23.42 1.25 -10.94
N LEU A 107 -23.60 0.43 -9.91
CA LEU A 107 -24.75 -0.47 -9.80
C LEU A 107 -26.07 0.28 -9.67
N ARG A 108 -26.14 1.33 -8.85
CA ARG A 108 -27.34 2.16 -8.67
C ARG A 108 -27.68 2.95 -9.94
N GLY A 109 -26.65 3.40 -10.68
CA GLY A 109 -26.82 4.07 -11.97
C GLY A 109 -27.22 3.13 -13.10
N GLY A 110 -27.30 1.82 -12.86
CA GLY A 110 -27.61 0.83 -13.89
C GLY A 110 -26.53 0.71 -14.97
N TYR A 111 -25.29 1.09 -14.65
CA TYR A 111 -24.18 1.06 -15.60
C TYR A 111 -23.94 -0.37 -16.12
N LYS A 112 -23.77 -0.48 -17.42
CA LYS A 112 -23.47 -1.73 -18.13
C LYS A 112 -22.08 -1.64 -18.71
N PRO A 113 -21.07 -2.18 -18.02
CA PRO A 113 -19.69 -2.09 -18.50
C PRO A 113 -19.50 -2.91 -19.79
N ARG A 114 -18.63 -2.45 -20.67
CA ARG A 114 -18.14 -3.26 -21.78
C ARG A 114 -17.19 -4.33 -21.27
N HIS A 115 -16.17 -3.93 -20.55
CA HIS A 115 -15.20 -4.81 -19.94
C HIS A 115 -15.66 -5.22 -18.54
N THR A 116 -15.38 -6.44 -18.11
CA THR A 116 -15.70 -6.86 -16.75
C THR A 116 -14.92 -5.99 -15.75
N ILE A 117 -15.61 -5.37 -14.80
CA ILE A 117 -14.96 -4.66 -13.69
C ILE A 117 -14.75 -5.66 -12.57
N VAL A 118 -13.50 -5.82 -12.16
CA VAL A 118 -13.11 -6.70 -11.05
C VAL A 118 -12.62 -5.83 -9.90
N VAL A 119 -13.23 -5.99 -8.74
CA VAL A 119 -12.82 -5.32 -7.51
C VAL A 119 -11.93 -6.26 -6.73
N CYS A 120 -10.76 -5.80 -6.33
CA CYS A 120 -9.82 -6.54 -5.53
C CYS A 120 -9.51 -5.76 -4.25
N ALA A 121 -9.98 -6.25 -3.09
CA ALA A 121 -9.41 -5.85 -1.82
C ALA A 121 -8.29 -6.84 -1.49
N LEU A 122 -7.07 -6.34 -1.53
CA LEU A 122 -5.85 -7.15 -1.45
C LEU A 122 -5.38 -7.25 -0.01
N ALA A 123 -4.96 -8.43 0.38
CA ALA A 123 -4.36 -8.69 1.68
C ALA A 123 -2.83 -8.66 1.57
N ALA A 124 -2.16 -8.49 2.70
CA ALA A 124 -0.70 -8.58 2.80
C ALA A 124 0.04 -7.69 1.78
N GLU A 125 -0.43 -6.47 1.63
CA GLU A 125 0.28 -5.44 0.89
C GLU A 125 1.46 -4.97 1.73
N GLU A 126 1.24 -4.69 2.99
CA GLU A 126 2.20 -4.19 3.97
C GLU A 126 3.20 -5.26 4.45
N TRP A 127 3.11 -6.47 3.93
CA TRP A 127 3.88 -7.62 4.39
C TRP A 127 4.59 -8.33 3.26
N GLY A 128 5.84 -8.65 3.52
CA GLY A 128 6.63 -9.52 2.68
C GLY A 128 6.51 -11.00 3.07
N ILE A 129 7.20 -11.82 2.33
CA ILE A 129 7.39 -13.25 2.64
C ILE A 129 8.76 -13.40 3.28
N SER A 130 8.79 -13.90 4.52
CA SER A 130 10.03 -14.14 5.26
C SER A 130 11.03 -14.95 4.43
N ASP A 131 12.30 -14.56 4.52
CA ASP A 131 13.43 -15.20 3.82
C ASP A 131 13.35 -15.16 2.28
N THR A 132 12.59 -14.23 1.73
CA THR A 132 12.50 -14.00 0.28
C THR A 132 12.84 -12.57 -0.09
N LYS A 133 12.90 -12.30 -1.39
CA LYS A 133 13.03 -10.92 -1.93
C LYS A 133 11.68 -10.19 -2.05
N TYR A 134 10.60 -10.87 -1.76
CA TYR A 134 9.25 -10.28 -1.81
C TYR A 134 9.00 -9.59 -0.48
N ASP A 135 9.26 -8.31 -0.44
CA ASP A 135 9.19 -7.48 0.73
C ASP A 135 7.89 -6.66 0.81
N TRP A 136 7.07 -6.69 -0.26
CA TRP A 136 5.84 -5.91 -0.35
C TRP A 136 4.82 -6.54 -1.30
N SER A 137 3.54 -6.10 -1.21
CA SER A 137 2.45 -6.42 -2.15
C SER A 137 2.27 -7.92 -2.40
N THR A 138 2.49 -8.73 -1.39
CA THR A 138 2.42 -10.20 -1.50
C THR A 138 1.07 -10.70 -1.99
N GLY A 139 -0.02 -10.09 -1.49
CA GLY A 139 -1.38 -10.47 -1.88
C GLY A 139 -1.68 -10.21 -3.35
N ALA A 140 -1.23 -9.06 -3.88
CA ALA A 140 -1.39 -8.73 -5.30
C ALA A 140 -0.63 -9.71 -6.20
N TYR A 141 0.63 -10.00 -5.86
CA TYR A 141 1.42 -11.01 -6.58
C TYR A 141 0.72 -12.37 -6.63
N ARG A 142 0.30 -12.88 -5.46
CA ARG A 142 -0.37 -14.18 -5.38
C ARG A 142 -1.72 -14.20 -6.08
N GLN A 143 -2.44 -13.08 -6.09
CA GLN A 143 -3.72 -12.97 -6.81
C GLN A 143 -3.55 -13.24 -8.30
N VAL A 144 -2.56 -12.61 -8.93
CA VAL A 144 -2.41 -12.63 -10.39
C VAL A 144 -1.58 -13.85 -10.87
N PHE A 145 -0.58 -14.26 -10.11
CA PHE A 145 0.35 -15.28 -10.56
C PHE A 145 0.02 -16.69 -10.05
N GLU A 146 -0.66 -16.80 -8.91
CA GLU A 146 -0.95 -18.10 -8.29
C GLU A 146 -2.45 -18.42 -8.28
N ALA A 147 -3.28 -17.51 -7.78
CA ALA A 147 -4.70 -17.77 -7.61
C ALA A 147 -5.51 -17.61 -8.90
N ARG A 148 -5.10 -16.67 -9.76
CA ARG A 148 -5.80 -16.32 -11.01
C ARG A 148 -4.83 -16.13 -12.18
N PRO A 149 -3.97 -17.08 -12.47
CA PRO A 149 -3.01 -16.95 -13.58
C PRO A 149 -3.69 -16.74 -14.94
N GLU A 150 -4.96 -17.16 -15.08
CA GLU A 150 -5.78 -16.93 -16.26
C GLU A 150 -6.14 -15.47 -16.50
N TRP A 151 -5.89 -14.57 -15.55
CA TRP A 151 -6.10 -13.12 -15.76
C TRP A 151 -5.01 -12.49 -16.61
N GLN A 152 -3.86 -13.14 -16.71
CA GLN A 152 -2.74 -12.64 -17.52
C GLN A 152 -3.16 -12.54 -18.99
N GLY A 153 -2.93 -11.36 -19.57
CA GLY A 153 -3.35 -11.05 -20.94
C GLY A 153 -4.81 -10.60 -21.10
N HIS A 154 -5.62 -10.68 -20.05
CA HIS A 154 -7.02 -10.25 -20.05
C HIS A 154 -7.25 -8.94 -19.28
N VAL A 155 -6.35 -8.58 -18.37
CA VAL A 155 -6.38 -7.29 -17.66
C VAL A 155 -5.87 -6.20 -18.58
N ILE A 156 -6.75 -5.26 -18.94
CA ILE A 156 -6.40 -4.12 -19.81
C ILE A 156 -5.98 -2.89 -19.00
N ALA A 157 -6.40 -2.78 -17.76
CA ALA A 157 -5.97 -1.75 -16.83
C ALA A 157 -6.17 -2.21 -15.38
N ASP A 158 -5.31 -1.78 -14.50
CA ASP A 158 -5.51 -1.80 -13.05
C ASP A 158 -5.53 -0.35 -12.56
N LEU A 159 -6.62 0.03 -11.91
CA LEU A 159 -6.78 1.29 -11.21
C LEU A 159 -6.55 1.02 -9.73
N ASN A 160 -5.31 1.10 -9.30
CA ASN A 160 -4.94 0.96 -7.90
C ASN A 160 -5.18 2.28 -7.18
N PHE A 161 -5.91 2.22 -6.10
CA PHE A 161 -6.17 3.34 -5.21
C PHE A 161 -5.28 3.19 -4.00
N GLU A 162 -4.60 4.29 -3.64
CA GLU A 162 -3.59 4.29 -2.58
C GLU A 162 -3.62 5.63 -1.86
N LEU A 163 -3.68 5.61 -0.54
CA LEU A 163 -3.57 6.79 0.31
C LEU A 163 -4.51 7.97 -0.09
N PRO A 164 -5.77 7.77 -0.46
CA PRO A 164 -6.61 8.82 -1.07
C PRO A 164 -7.10 9.89 -0.10
N ALA A 165 -6.84 9.74 1.19
CA ALA A 165 -7.42 10.58 2.25
C ALA A 165 -6.36 11.10 3.23
N HIS A 166 -5.29 11.69 2.71
CA HIS A 166 -4.23 12.24 3.54
C HIS A 166 -4.66 13.55 4.21
N ALA A 167 -4.67 13.56 5.55
CA ALA A 167 -4.94 14.78 6.31
C ALA A 167 -3.91 15.88 5.97
N HIS A 168 -4.39 17.08 5.71
CA HIS A 168 -3.58 18.25 5.34
C HIS A 168 -2.90 18.15 3.96
N SER A 169 -3.16 17.13 3.16
CA SER A 169 -2.75 17.13 1.77
C SER A 169 -3.63 18.08 0.95
N THR A 170 -2.99 18.80 0.06
CA THR A 170 -3.66 19.65 -0.94
C THR A 170 -3.40 19.15 -2.35
N ARG A 171 -2.77 17.99 -2.47
CA ARG A 171 -2.39 17.40 -3.75
C ARG A 171 -2.62 15.90 -3.73
N ASP A 172 -3.19 15.43 -4.81
CA ASP A 172 -3.21 14.01 -5.15
C ASP A 172 -2.47 13.80 -6.47
N ALA A 173 -1.92 12.60 -6.67
CA ALA A 173 -1.20 12.25 -7.88
C ALA A 173 -1.90 11.09 -8.58
N VAL A 174 -1.91 11.16 -9.90
CA VAL A 174 -2.26 10.02 -10.75
C VAL A 174 -0.97 9.53 -11.41
N ARG A 175 -0.48 8.40 -10.96
CA ARG A 175 0.69 7.73 -11.52
C ARG A 175 0.26 6.69 -12.53
N CYS A 176 1.03 6.53 -13.58
CA CYS A 176 0.74 5.51 -14.58
C CYS A 176 2.01 4.90 -15.14
N THR A 177 1.88 3.72 -15.73
CA THR A 177 2.95 3.16 -16.55
C THR A 177 3.10 4.00 -17.82
N TYR A 178 4.27 3.93 -18.43
CA TYR A 178 4.58 4.72 -19.63
C TYR A 178 3.56 4.54 -20.76
N GLU A 179 3.05 3.33 -20.92
CA GLU A 179 2.07 2.97 -21.95
C GLU A 179 0.74 3.72 -21.81
N TYR A 180 0.40 4.15 -20.60
CA TYR A 180 -0.85 4.87 -20.30
C TYR A 180 -0.69 6.38 -20.19
N ALA A 181 0.50 6.92 -20.38
CA ALA A 181 0.77 8.34 -20.15
C ALA A 181 -0.13 9.28 -20.97
N ASP A 182 -0.32 9.00 -22.26
CA ASP A 182 -1.16 9.82 -23.13
C ASP A 182 -2.64 9.68 -22.80
N PHE A 183 -3.08 8.47 -22.42
CA PHE A 183 -4.43 8.24 -21.96
C PHE A 183 -4.74 9.02 -20.68
N VAL A 184 -3.84 8.97 -19.69
CA VAL A 184 -4.01 9.68 -18.41
C VAL A 184 -4.05 11.19 -18.64
N ARG A 185 -3.16 11.75 -19.47
CA ARG A 185 -3.20 13.18 -19.83
C ARG A 185 -4.54 13.56 -20.44
N SER A 186 -5.00 12.80 -21.43
CA SER A 186 -6.29 13.06 -22.08
C SER A 186 -7.47 12.96 -21.12
N PHE A 187 -7.41 12.03 -20.16
CA PHE A 187 -8.42 11.89 -19.11
C PHE A 187 -8.43 13.13 -18.21
N VAL A 188 -7.26 13.54 -17.70
CA VAL A 188 -7.13 14.72 -16.83
C VAL A 188 -7.68 15.97 -17.51
N ASP A 189 -7.33 16.18 -18.78
CA ASP A 189 -7.83 17.31 -19.58
C ASP A 189 -9.35 17.28 -19.78
N ALA A 190 -9.91 16.09 -19.98
CA ALA A 190 -11.35 15.93 -20.28
C ALA A 190 -12.25 16.08 -19.04
N VAL A 191 -11.79 15.67 -17.86
CA VAL A 191 -12.64 15.62 -16.64
C VAL A 191 -12.54 16.85 -15.77
N GLN A 192 -11.74 17.84 -16.15
CA GLN A 192 -11.53 19.06 -15.36
C GLN A 192 -11.23 18.69 -13.90
N MET A 193 -10.12 18.02 -13.69
CA MET A 193 -9.71 17.57 -12.37
C MET A 193 -9.76 18.69 -11.35
N PRO A 194 -10.20 18.42 -10.12
CA PRO A 194 -10.14 19.40 -9.04
C PRO A 194 -8.74 19.97 -8.89
N GLU A 195 -8.65 21.24 -8.48
CA GLU A 195 -7.37 21.87 -8.19
C GLU A 195 -6.59 21.03 -7.17
N GLY A 196 -5.34 20.75 -7.46
CA GLY A 196 -4.48 19.93 -6.60
C GLY A 196 -4.30 18.48 -7.02
N ILE A 197 -4.93 18.02 -8.09
CA ILE A 197 -4.69 16.69 -8.67
C ILE A 197 -3.77 16.84 -9.89
N TYR A 198 -2.68 16.12 -9.88
CA TYR A 198 -1.63 16.21 -10.89
C TYR A 198 -1.28 14.84 -11.45
N PRO A 199 -1.16 14.67 -12.79
CA PRO A 199 -0.54 13.48 -13.36
C PRO A 199 0.97 13.49 -13.08
N GLU A 200 1.50 12.33 -12.67
CA GLU A 200 2.93 12.09 -12.46
C GLU A 200 3.47 10.98 -13.35
#